data_d1d5bd02a4eed433373aa230e6a3f806
#
_entry.id   d1d5bd02a4eed433373aa230e6a3f806
#
_cell.length_a   1.000
_cell.length_b   1.000
_cell.length_c   1.000
_cell.angle_alpha   90.00
_cell.angle_beta   90.00
_cell.angle_gamma   90.00
#
_symmetry.space_group_name_H-M   'P 1'
#
loop_
_entity.id
_entity.type
_entity.pdbx_description
1 polymer ?
#
loop_
_entity_poly.entity_id
_entity_poly.type
_entity_poly.pdbx_seq_one_letter_code
_entity_poly.pdbx_strand_id
1 'polypeptide(L)'
;MSAVYVVRPKADHDLDEQTYYFATKAGPELGHRFLLAAHEAFRLLATQPEMGWHPRLKNPLLASLRVFRVSGFDKMLVLYQPSPDGVEILRVIHGSRNIMALVHREGVE
;
A
#
# COMPACT_ATOMS: atom_id res chain seq x y z
N MET A 1 -12.92 20.28 -2.88
CA MET A 1 -11.92 19.74 -1.96
C MET A 1 -11.09 18.70 -2.64
N SER A 2 -9.79 18.76 -2.42
CA SER A 2 -8.89 17.78 -2.99
C SER A 2 -8.85 16.53 -2.12
N ALA A 3 -8.92 15.37 -2.74
CA ALA A 3 -8.68 14.12 -2.05
C ALA A 3 -7.18 14.01 -1.80
N VAL A 4 -6.80 13.52 -0.62
CA VAL A 4 -5.40 13.42 -0.23
C VAL A 4 -5.08 12.01 0.20
N TYR A 5 -3.80 11.67 0.12
CA TYR A 5 -3.31 10.45 0.74
C TYR A 5 -2.15 10.80 1.67
N VAL A 6 -2.07 10.06 2.76
CA VAL A 6 -0.98 10.20 3.71
C VAL A 6 -0.23 8.87 3.74
N VAL A 7 1.08 8.92 3.56
CA VAL A 7 1.92 7.71 3.60
C VAL A 7 2.51 7.62 5.00
N ARG A 8 2.11 6.57 5.75
CA ARG A 8 2.61 6.36 7.10
C ARG A 8 4.08 5.98 7.05
N PRO A 9 4.82 6.21 8.14
CA PRO A 9 6.28 5.96 8.14
C PRO A 9 6.68 4.55 7.72
N LYS A 10 5.96 3.53 8.15
CA LYS A 10 6.29 2.15 7.73
C LYS A 10 6.07 1.96 6.25
N ALA A 11 5.02 2.56 5.69
CA ALA A 11 4.76 2.46 4.25
C ALA A 11 5.82 3.20 3.46
N ASP A 12 6.27 4.35 3.96
CA ASP A 12 7.32 5.11 3.31
C ASP A 12 8.62 4.29 3.27
N HIS A 13 8.95 3.64 4.38
CA HIS A 13 10.10 2.74 4.43
C HIS A 13 9.93 1.58 3.44
N ASP A 14 8.74 1.00 3.37
CA ASP A 14 8.46 -0.08 2.41
C ASP A 14 8.70 0.40 0.97
N LEU A 15 8.26 1.62 0.65
CA LEU A 15 8.46 2.17 -0.70
C LEU A 15 9.95 2.27 -1.03
N ASP A 16 10.73 2.76 -0.09
CA ASP A 16 12.19 2.89 -0.30
C ASP A 16 12.82 1.53 -0.53
N GLU A 17 12.46 0.55 0.29
CA GLU A 17 13.01 -0.80 0.17
C GLU A 17 12.63 -1.44 -1.15
N GLN A 18 11.37 -1.35 -1.54
CA GLN A 18 10.91 -1.99 -2.78
C GLN A 18 11.47 -1.29 -4.01
N THR A 19 11.57 0.03 -3.96
CA THR A 19 12.18 0.79 -5.06
C THR A 19 13.62 0.35 -5.25
N TYR A 20 14.36 0.24 -4.15
CA TYR A 20 15.74 -0.22 -4.20
C TYR A 20 15.84 -1.66 -4.75
N TYR A 21 14.93 -2.52 -4.29
CA TYR A 21 14.89 -3.92 -4.75
C TYR A 21 14.73 -3.98 -6.27
N PHE A 22 13.75 -3.26 -6.82
CA PHE A 22 13.53 -3.29 -8.27
C PHE A 22 14.69 -2.66 -9.02
N ALA A 23 15.29 -1.60 -8.48
CA ALA A 23 16.42 -0.95 -9.12
C ALA A 23 17.64 -1.87 -9.18
N THR A 24 17.89 -2.64 -8.11
CA THR A 24 19.02 -3.55 -8.10
C THR A 24 18.80 -4.79 -8.96
N LYS A 25 17.54 -5.23 -9.10
CA LYS A 25 17.25 -6.44 -9.87
C LYS A 25 17.19 -6.18 -11.37
N ALA A 26 16.70 -5.03 -11.80
CA ALA A 26 16.42 -4.79 -13.20
C ALA A 26 16.76 -3.37 -13.67
N GLY A 27 17.47 -2.61 -12.84
CA GLY A 27 17.94 -1.28 -13.22
C GLY A 27 17.15 -0.15 -12.62
N PRO A 28 17.75 1.05 -12.55
CA PRO A 28 17.12 2.21 -11.91
C PRO A 28 15.77 2.57 -12.52
N GLU A 29 15.59 2.30 -13.81
CA GLU A 29 14.34 2.64 -14.48
C GLU A 29 13.16 1.84 -13.92
N LEU A 30 13.36 0.55 -13.60
CA LEU A 30 12.29 -0.24 -13.03
C LEU A 30 11.93 0.25 -11.64
N GLY A 31 12.92 0.61 -10.83
CA GLY A 31 12.68 1.18 -9.52
C GLY A 31 11.87 2.46 -9.63
N HIS A 32 12.23 3.33 -10.56
CA HIS A 32 11.51 4.58 -10.79
C HIS A 32 10.06 4.31 -11.22
N ARG A 33 9.87 3.37 -12.15
CA ARG A 33 8.53 3.00 -12.61
C ARG A 33 7.66 2.47 -11.48
N PHE A 34 8.26 1.65 -10.59
CA PHE A 34 7.51 1.16 -9.44
C PHE A 34 7.07 2.30 -8.54
N LEU A 35 7.97 3.24 -8.25
CA LEU A 35 7.65 4.35 -7.38
C LEU A 35 6.52 5.21 -7.96
N LEU A 36 6.56 5.47 -9.25
CA LEU A 36 5.50 6.22 -9.92
C LEU A 36 4.18 5.47 -9.90
N ALA A 37 4.22 4.16 -10.14
CA ALA A 37 3.01 3.34 -10.13
C ALA A 37 2.40 3.28 -8.75
N ALA A 38 3.22 3.21 -7.70
CA ALA A 38 2.74 3.20 -6.33
C ALA A 38 2.02 4.52 -6.00
N HIS A 39 2.63 5.64 -6.33
CA HIS A 39 1.99 6.94 -6.06
C HIS A 39 0.74 7.14 -6.89
N GLU A 40 0.70 6.61 -8.10
CA GLU A 40 -0.51 6.65 -8.91
C GLU A 40 -1.63 5.85 -8.24
N ALA A 41 -1.30 4.69 -7.68
CA ALA A 41 -2.27 3.91 -6.92
C ALA A 41 -2.80 4.71 -5.73
N PHE A 42 -1.92 5.38 -5.00
CA PHE A 42 -2.33 6.19 -3.85
C PHE A 42 -3.29 7.30 -4.26
N ARG A 43 -3.00 8.00 -5.36
CA ARG A 43 -3.88 9.05 -5.87
C ARG A 43 -5.25 8.51 -6.24
N LEU A 44 -5.27 7.36 -6.90
CA LEU A 44 -6.52 6.73 -7.29
C LEU A 44 -7.34 6.35 -6.05
N LEU A 45 -6.70 5.74 -5.07
CA LEU A 45 -7.38 5.36 -3.83
C LEU A 45 -7.89 6.57 -3.06
N ALA A 46 -7.16 7.68 -3.11
CA ALA A 46 -7.61 8.91 -2.44
C ALA A 46 -8.94 9.40 -3.01
N THR A 47 -9.16 9.22 -4.31
CA THR A 47 -10.43 9.62 -4.93
C THR A 47 -11.49 8.53 -4.86
N GLN A 48 -11.09 7.27 -4.68
CA GLN A 48 -12.01 6.14 -4.60
C GLN A 48 -11.59 5.22 -3.45
N PRO A 49 -11.80 5.67 -2.21
CA PRO A 49 -11.26 4.95 -1.04
C PRO A 49 -11.76 3.52 -0.88
N GLU A 50 -12.90 3.19 -1.47
CA GLU A 50 -13.47 1.85 -1.33
C GLU A 50 -13.12 0.91 -2.49
N MET A 51 -12.20 1.33 -3.36
CA MET A 51 -11.84 0.53 -4.53
C MET A 51 -11.12 -0.76 -4.15
N GLY A 52 -10.30 -0.76 -3.10
CA GLY A 52 -9.59 -1.94 -2.65
C GLY A 52 -10.52 -2.95 -2.00
N TRP A 53 -10.08 -4.21 -1.96
CA TRP A 53 -10.90 -5.24 -1.32
C TRP A 53 -10.67 -5.28 0.19
N HIS A 54 -11.65 -5.87 0.88
CA HIS A 54 -11.65 -5.97 2.34
C HIS A 54 -11.11 -7.34 2.75
N PRO A 55 -9.94 -7.43 3.36
CA PRO A 55 -9.53 -8.72 3.94
C PRO A 55 -10.44 -9.02 5.12
N ARG A 56 -10.79 -10.29 5.29
CA ARG A 56 -11.68 -10.69 6.38
C ARG A 56 -10.86 -10.87 7.64
N LEU A 57 -10.75 -9.79 8.40
CA LEU A 57 -9.99 -9.79 9.65
C LEU A 57 -10.94 -9.83 10.82
N LYS A 58 -10.61 -10.63 11.83
CA LYS A 58 -11.45 -10.76 13.02
C LYS A 58 -11.29 -9.60 13.98
N ASN A 59 -10.14 -8.92 13.94
CA ASN A 59 -9.87 -7.83 14.86
C ASN A 59 -10.68 -6.59 14.46
N PRO A 60 -11.60 -6.12 15.33
CA PRO A 60 -12.41 -4.94 14.99
C PRO A 60 -11.62 -3.68 14.74
N LEU A 61 -10.40 -3.59 15.30
CA LEU A 61 -9.55 -2.43 15.08
C LEU A 61 -9.05 -2.34 13.65
N LEU A 62 -9.15 -3.44 12.90
CA LEU A 62 -8.70 -3.51 11.51
C LEU A 62 -9.87 -3.60 10.55
N ALA A 63 -11.08 -3.25 11.01
CA ALA A 63 -12.29 -3.39 10.21
C ALA A 63 -12.26 -2.52 8.96
N SER A 64 -11.56 -1.39 9.00
CA SER A 64 -11.51 -0.47 7.85
C SER A 64 -10.34 -0.76 6.91
N LEU A 65 -9.51 -1.76 7.20
CA LEU A 65 -8.35 -2.08 6.38
C LEU A 65 -8.78 -2.59 5.00
N ARG A 66 -8.13 -2.08 3.96
CA ARG A 66 -8.36 -2.51 2.59
C ARG A 66 -7.02 -2.78 1.91
N VAL A 67 -7.07 -3.56 0.83
CA VAL A 67 -5.88 -3.97 0.09
C VAL A 67 -6.10 -3.66 -1.39
N PHE A 68 -5.05 -3.18 -2.06
CA PHE A 68 -5.12 -2.86 -3.48
C PHE A 68 -3.78 -3.22 -4.15
N ARG A 69 -3.83 -3.68 -5.40
CA ARG A 69 -2.61 -4.01 -6.13
C ARG A 69 -2.07 -2.79 -6.86
N VAL A 70 -0.73 -2.72 -6.93
CA VAL A 70 -0.08 -1.69 -7.74
C VAL A 70 -0.14 -2.11 -9.21
N SER A 71 -0.67 -1.23 -10.05
CA SER A 71 -0.82 -1.53 -11.47
C SER A 71 0.54 -1.81 -12.11
N GLY A 72 0.64 -2.93 -12.84
CA GLY A 72 1.89 -3.34 -13.46
C GLY A 72 2.84 -4.08 -12.55
N PHE A 73 2.49 -4.19 -11.27
CA PHE A 73 3.31 -4.88 -10.26
C PHE A 73 2.38 -5.74 -9.41
N ASP A 74 1.85 -6.78 -10.03
CA ASP A 74 0.74 -7.57 -9.48
C ASP A 74 1.01 -8.15 -8.10
N LYS A 75 2.28 -8.37 -7.76
CA LYS A 75 2.63 -8.94 -6.46
C LYS A 75 2.83 -7.89 -5.39
N MET A 76 2.76 -6.61 -5.75
CA MET A 76 2.91 -5.54 -4.77
C MET A 76 1.55 -5.07 -4.32
N LEU A 77 1.33 -5.10 -3.01
CA LEU A 77 0.04 -4.77 -2.40
C LEU A 77 0.17 -3.55 -1.53
N VAL A 78 -0.84 -2.68 -1.63
CA VAL A 78 -0.98 -1.49 -0.78
C VAL A 78 -2.01 -1.83 0.28
N LEU A 79 -1.61 -1.74 1.55
CA LEU A 79 -2.53 -1.87 2.67
C LEU A 79 -2.87 -0.45 3.14
N TYR A 80 -4.15 -0.13 3.17
CA TYR A 80 -4.58 1.24 3.45
C TYR A 80 -5.92 1.25 4.16
N GLN A 81 -6.31 2.41 4.65
CA GLN A 81 -7.65 2.60 5.19
C GLN A 81 -8.18 3.96 4.75
N PRO A 82 -9.50 4.08 4.54
CA PRO A 82 -10.10 5.37 4.24
C PRO A 82 -9.95 6.33 5.41
N SER A 83 -9.88 7.61 5.09
CA SER A 83 -9.82 8.69 6.07
C SER A 83 -10.81 9.76 5.64
N PRO A 84 -11.10 10.76 6.51
CA PRO A 84 -12.08 11.80 6.13
C PRO A 84 -11.79 12.50 4.81
N ASP A 85 -10.51 12.71 4.49
CA ASP A 85 -10.14 13.47 3.31
C ASP A 85 -9.57 12.61 2.18
N GLY A 86 -9.50 11.30 2.37
CA GLY A 86 -8.91 10.41 1.37
C GLY A 86 -8.53 9.08 1.96
N VAL A 87 -7.24 8.79 2.01
CA VAL A 87 -6.76 7.50 2.54
C VAL A 87 -5.45 7.66 3.30
N GLU A 88 -5.19 6.72 4.19
CA GLU A 88 -3.90 6.53 4.84
C GLU A 88 -3.27 5.26 4.30
N ILE A 89 -2.07 5.37 3.77
CA ILE A 89 -1.31 4.23 3.27
C ILE A 89 -0.51 3.65 4.43
N LEU A 90 -0.84 2.43 4.83
CA LEU A 90 -0.29 1.82 6.03
C LEU A 90 0.94 0.96 5.74
N ARG A 91 0.92 0.19 4.66
CA ARG A 91 2.04 -0.65 4.24
C ARG A 91 2.03 -0.82 2.73
N VAL A 92 3.21 -1.11 2.18
CA VAL A 92 3.35 -1.54 0.78
C VAL A 92 4.21 -2.79 0.82
N ILE A 93 3.61 -3.95 0.57
CA ILE A 93 4.27 -5.23 0.80
C ILE A 93 4.17 -6.14 -0.40
N HIS A 94 5.07 -7.13 -0.46
CA HIS A 94 5.02 -8.16 -1.49
C HIS A 94 3.92 -9.16 -1.13
N GLY A 95 3.10 -9.51 -2.11
CA GLY A 95 1.92 -10.35 -1.89
C GLY A 95 2.22 -11.80 -1.54
N SER A 96 3.50 -12.22 -1.63
CA SER A 96 3.88 -13.56 -1.19
C SER A 96 3.89 -13.66 0.33
N ARG A 97 3.88 -12.53 1.04
CA ARG A 97 3.82 -12.55 2.49
C ARG A 97 2.42 -12.90 2.96
N ASN A 98 2.34 -13.50 4.14
CA ASN A 98 1.06 -13.75 4.78
C ASN A 98 0.56 -12.44 5.37
N ILE A 99 -0.38 -11.81 4.68
CA ILE A 99 -0.92 -10.50 5.07
C ILE A 99 -1.52 -10.57 6.46
N MET A 100 -2.25 -11.64 6.76
CA MET A 100 -2.90 -11.79 8.06
C MET A 100 -1.88 -11.84 9.19
N ALA A 101 -0.84 -12.65 9.02
CA ALA A 101 0.20 -12.75 10.03
C ALA A 101 0.96 -11.45 10.20
N LEU A 102 1.23 -10.76 9.09
CA LEU A 102 1.93 -9.48 9.14
C LEU A 102 1.13 -8.44 9.92
N VAL A 103 -0.17 -8.34 9.62
CA VAL A 103 -1.04 -7.36 10.27
C VAL A 103 -1.13 -7.65 11.77
N HIS A 104 -1.30 -8.92 12.14
CA HIS A 104 -1.43 -9.29 13.56
C HIS A 104 -0.13 -9.09 14.34
N ARG A 105 1.01 -9.44 13.72
CA ARG A 105 2.29 -9.44 14.42
C ARG A 105 2.87 -8.05 14.58
N GLU A 106 2.83 -7.25 13.52
CA GLU A 106 3.47 -5.94 13.53
C GLU A 106 2.53 -4.81 13.88
N GLY A 107 1.24 -5.06 13.79
CA GLY A 107 0.26 -4.02 13.91
C GLY A 107 0.27 -3.15 12.66
N VAL A 108 -0.85 -2.50 12.41
CA VAL A 108 -0.96 -1.56 11.30
C VAL A 108 -1.23 -0.21 11.91
N GLU A 109 -0.15 0.50 12.18
CA GLU A 109 -0.26 1.77 12.91
C GLU A 109 0.03 2.95 12.08
#